data_9e0746d316caec7c0b138f2a09b584f9
#
_entry.id   9e0746d316caec7c0b138f2a09b584f9
#
_cell.length_a   1.000
_cell.length_b   1.000
_cell.length_c   1.000
_cell.angle_alpha   90.00
_cell.angle_beta   90.00
_cell.angle_gamma   90.00
#
_symmetry.space_group_name_H-M   'P 1'
#
loop_
_entity.id
_entity.type
_entity.pdbx_description
1 polymer ?
#
loop_
_entity_poly.entity_id
_entity_poly.type
_entity_poly.pdbx_seq_one_letter_code
_entity_poly.pdbx_strand_id
1 'polypeptide(L)'
;MVSEKSLKQNIYKQVSFILRQFSTKKLTSSIETVVKHIINIIPEVDDKGNNLLDDFTKKNPNLVQFNDLVYDISSDKFTKMNHELMLVNKHDYRIATGYDNIDDISYKKEGWLSVQLSDEYLRNECKTFIERFEILHPKEDLEFIFSVLGYFFYHHGQKWQVLPMIIGGGGLGKSHLYGYIIGQMMLGNQNMSSITQENIDKGSDFLKASFYQKELNLISETNGSFLSESLITSLKSVNGDPTEINQKFRNTFNVSLYSTFLMLGNEEQLPAIPTNYANDSGLKRRIVILKCNDTKKKREFEADKGQKMYQYFTDDKFEKELPFFALLCMRTFKKHEEDIHLFQDNDISGVTKKQIEGFTTESMVSDTSAYFKNHDRNREFILFLEKKFVQENEYADKDKETFINWLKRKSSTEITKLFVDWFREYYPHMTAYQNQFRDYLKKVHDISPTTGRVLVGNKTIPRKTFGEPFARLAYNIIKESYSDEKEMFGAEIIEDESLY
;
A
#
# COMPACT_ATOMS: atom_id res chain seq x y z
N MET A 1 47.71 2.74 11.56
CA MET A 1 47.06 1.67 10.76
C MET A 1 45.68 2.17 10.34
N VAL A 2 45.40 2.24 9.05
CA VAL A 2 44.08 2.54 8.54
C VAL A 2 43.20 1.33 8.86
N SER A 3 42.09 1.52 9.51
CA SER A 3 41.19 0.41 9.83
C SER A 3 40.69 -0.26 8.54
N GLU A 4 40.49 -1.57 8.56
CA GLU A 4 39.96 -2.33 7.42
C GLU A 4 38.65 -1.72 6.90
N LYS A 5 37.81 -1.22 7.81
CA LYS A 5 36.58 -0.47 7.48
C LYS A 5 36.86 0.79 6.65
N SER A 6 37.88 1.56 6.99
CA SER A 6 38.28 2.76 6.26
C SER A 6 38.84 2.43 4.88
N LEU A 7 39.54 1.30 4.74
CA LEU A 7 40.08 0.84 3.46
C LEU A 7 38.93 0.40 2.52
N LYS A 8 37.98 -0.40 3.05
CA LYS A 8 36.80 -0.83 2.30
C LYS A 8 35.97 0.37 1.83
N GLN A 9 35.71 1.36 2.70
CA GLN A 9 35.01 2.59 2.33
C GLN A 9 35.73 3.39 1.23
N ASN A 10 37.06 3.48 1.29
CA ASN A 10 37.84 4.16 0.25
C ASN A 10 37.76 3.42 -1.10
N ILE A 11 37.80 2.09 -1.09
CA ILE A 11 37.68 1.28 -2.30
C ILE A 11 36.27 1.47 -2.90
N TYR A 12 35.23 1.45 -2.10
CA TYR A 12 33.86 1.73 -2.56
C TYR A 12 33.73 3.12 -3.18
N LYS A 13 34.30 4.15 -2.54
CA LYS A 13 34.34 5.51 -3.09
C LYS A 13 35.00 5.56 -4.47
N GLN A 14 36.16 4.92 -4.60
CA GLN A 14 36.91 4.91 -5.86
C GLN A 14 36.17 4.12 -6.95
N VAL A 15 35.63 2.95 -6.64
CA VAL A 15 34.89 2.13 -7.61
C VAL A 15 33.63 2.85 -8.06
N SER A 16 32.86 3.45 -7.14
CA SER A 16 31.68 4.24 -7.49
C SER A 16 32.02 5.47 -8.34
N PHE A 17 33.13 6.15 -8.06
CA PHE A 17 33.62 7.26 -8.83
C PHE A 17 34.02 6.84 -10.26
N ILE A 18 34.78 5.74 -10.39
CA ILE A 18 35.18 5.16 -11.69
C ILE A 18 33.96 4.77 -12.50
N LEU A 19 33.00 4.04 -11.90
CA LEU A 19 31.76 3.62 -12.55
C LEU A 19 30.96 4.79 -13.11
N ARG A 20 30.89 5.90 -12.37
CA ARG A 20 30.17 7.11 -12.81
C ARG A 20 30.88 7.85 -13.95
N GLN A 21 32.18 7.90 -13.97
CA GLN A 21 32.91 8.48 -15.11
C GLN A 21 32.73 7.67 -16.42
N PHE A 22 32.50 6.36 -16.31
CA PHE A 22 32.30 5.49 -17.46
C PHE A 22 30.84 5.35 -17.90
N SER A 23 29.87 5.78 -17.08
CA SER A 23 28.44 5.69 -17.42
C SER A 23 28.04 6.49 -18.67
N THR A 24 28.86 7.45 -19.09
CA THR A 24 28.64 8.29 -20.30
C THR A 24 29.33 7.77 -21.56
N LYS A 25 30.16 6.73 -21.46
CA LYS A 25 30.87 6.15 -22.61
C LYS A 25 30.44 4.68 -22.78
N LYS A 26 30.24 4.23 -24.01
CA LYS A 26 30.03 2.81 -24.33
C LYS A 26 31.20 2.00 -23.74
N LEU A 27 30.92 1.28 -22.66
CA LEU A 27 31.85 0.34 -22.05
C LEU A 27 32.05 -0.83 -22.98
N THR A 28 33.29 -1.22 -23.23
CA THR A 28 33.58 -2.50 -23.88
C THR A 28 33.22 -3.62 -22.89
N SER A 29 32.75 -4.75 -23.41
CA SER A 29 32.34 -5.92 -22.60
C SER A 29 33.40 -6.40 -21.60
N SER A 30 34.69 -6.17 -21.90
CA SER A 30 35.81 -6.47 -21.02
C SER A 30 35.86 -5.59 -19.76
N ILE A 31 35.54 -4.30 -19.89
CA ILE A 31 35.52 -3.36 -18.74
C ILE A 31 34.31 -3.67 -17.85
N GLU A 32 33.15 -3.98 -18.44
CA GLU A 32 31.97 -4.42 -17.67
C GLU A 32 32.25 -5.68 -16.85
N THR A 33 33.00 -6.62 -17.44
CA THR A 33 33.35 -7.87 -16.75
C THR A 33 34.33 -7.60 -15.59
N VAL A 34 35.33 -6.74 -15.78
CA VAL A 34 36.28 -6.35 -14.73
C VAL A 34 35.56 -5.60 -13.60
N VAL A 35 34.68 -4.68 -13.94
CA VAL A 35 33.89 -3.92 -12.98
C VAL A 35 32.97 -4.84 -12.18
N LYS A 36 32.26 -5.78 -12.82
CA LYS A 36 31.46 -6.80 -12.14
C LYS A 36 32.31 -7.67 -11.22
N HIS A 37 33.53 -8.02 -11.65
CA HIS A 37 34.44 -8.83 -10.85
C HIS A 37 34.93 -8.07 -9.62
N ILE A 38 35.29 -6.80 -9.77
CA ILE A 38 35.69 -5.93 -8.65
C ILE A 38 34.54 -5.76 -7.66
N ILE A 39 33.30 -5.50 -8.14
CA ILE A 39 32.12 -5.39 -7.30
C ILE A 39 31.85 -6.68 -6.52
N ASN A 40 32.06 -7.85 -7.15
CA ASN A 40 31.85 -9.15 -6.51
C ASN A 40 32.93 -9.50 -5.47
N ILE A 41 34.12 -8.89 -5.54
CA ILE A 41 35.21 -9.10 -4.58
C ILE A 41 35.05 -8.18 -3.34
N ILE A 42 34.36 -7.04 -3.51
CA ILE A 42 34.13 -6.13 -2.38
C ILE A 42 33.01 -6.73 -1.52
N PRO A 43 33.28 -7.07 -0.25
CA PRO A 43 32.22 -7.61 0.60
C PRO A 43 31.13 -6.55 0.78
N GLU A 44 29.88 -6.97 0.56
CA GLU A 44 28.69 -6.12 0.74
C GLU A 44 28.34 -5.92 2.22
N VAL A 45 28.99 -6.67 3.11
CA VAL A 45 28.72 -6.68 4.55
C VAL A 45 29.96 -6.35 5.36
N ASP A 46 29.78 -5.67 6.48
CA ASP A 46 30.83 -5.47 7.48
C ASP A 46 31.05 -6.75 8.32
N ASP A 47 32.03 -6.68 9.24
CA ASP A 47 32.38 -7.79 10.15
C ASP A 47 31.23 -8.21 11.10
N LYS A 48 30.15 -7.41 11.16
CA LYS A 48 28.94 -7.68 11.95
C LYS A 48 27.79 -8.18 11.09
N GLY A 49 27.99 -8.39 9.78
CA GLY A 49 26.95 -8.82 8.86
C GLY A 49 26.02 -7.70 8.38
N ASN A 50 26.36 -6.41 8.66
CA ASN A 50 25.57 -5.29 8.14
C ASN A 50 25.98 -4.98 6.71
N ASN A 51 25.00 -4.65 5.87
CA ASN A 51 25.26 -4.26 4.50
C ASN A 51 25.92 -2.87 4.45
N LEU A 52 27.09 -2.80 3.87
CA LEU A 52 27.84 -1.54 3.75
C LEU A 52 27.14 -0.52 2.85
N LEU A 53 26.35 -0.97 1.85
CA LEU A 53 25.58 -0.09 0.99
C LEU A 53 24.37 0.52 1.72
N ASP A 54 23.84 -0.13 2.74
CA ASP A 54 22.73 0.37 3.55
C ASP A 54 23.14 1.63 4.34
N ASP A 55 24.42 1.73 4.75
CA ASP A 55 24.96 2.94 5.37
C ASP A 55 24.94 4.16 4.44
N PHE A 56 24.94 3.96 3.12
CA PHE A 56 24.91 5.06 2.15
C PHE A 56 23.53 5.67 1.99
N THR A 57 22.50 4.83 1.90
CA THR A 57 21.11 5.28 1.79
C THR A 57 20.60 5.92 3.08
N LYS A 58 21.01 5.39 4.24
CA LYS A 58 20.65 5.96 5.54
C LYS A 58 21.27 7.33 5.81
N LYS A 59 22.42 7.61 5.20
CA LYS A 59 23.15 8.84 5.51
C LYS A 59 22.50 10.10 4.94
N ASN A 60 21.83 9.98 3.80
CA ASN A 60 21.20 11.09 3.09
C ASN A 60 19.85 10.69 2.45
N PRO A 61 18.86 10.32 3.26
CA PRO A 61 17.59 9.76 2.74
C PRO A 61 16.72 10.78 1.97
N ASN A 62 17.01 12.06 2.13
CA ASN A 62 16.28 13.15 1.47
C ASN A 62 16.89 13.53 0.12
N LEU A 63 18.04 12.98 -0.22
CA LEU A 63 18.76 13.37 -1.42
C LEU A 63 18.38 12.47 -2.60
N VAL A 64 17.95 13.08 -3.68
CA VAL A 64 17.57 12.44 -4.93
C VAL A 64 18.53 12.79 -6.05
N GLN A 65 19.17 11.81 -6.67
CA GLN A 65 20.12 12.01 -7.74
C GLN A 65 19.44 11.96 -9.10
N PHE A 66 19.67 13.00 -9.90
CA PHE A 66 19.30 13.09 -11.32
C PHE A 66 20.55 13.12 -12.22
N ASN A 67 20.34 13.16 -13.53
CA ASN A 67 21.46 13.19 -14.47
C ASN A 67 22.36 14.42 -14.34
N ASP A 68 21.79 15.55 -13.97
CA ASP A 68 22.48 16.84 -13.88
C ASP A 68 22.79 17.26 -12.45
N LEU A 69 21.85 17.10 -11.53
CA LEU A 69 21.92 17.61 -10.15
C LEU A 69 21.43 16.58 -9.13
N VAL A 70 21.70 16.91 -7.87
CA VAL A 70 21.06 16.27 -6.71
C VAL A 70 20.08 17.26 -6.12
N TYR A 71 18.87 16.79 -5.84
CA TYR A 71 17.83 17.54 -5.16
C TYR A 71 17.69 17.09 -3.71
N ASP A 72 17.65 18.03 -2.79
CA ASP A 72 17.33 17.79 -1.38
C ASP A 72 15.87 18.14 -1.10
N ILE A 73 15.07 17.12 -0.90
CA ILE A 73 13.63 17.26 -0.61
C ILE A 73 13.39 18.06 0.68
N SER A 74 14.28 17.94 1.67
CA SER A 74 14.10 18.58 2.98
C SER A 74 14.27 20.09 2.94
N SER A 75 15.24 20.56 2.16
CA SER A 75 15.60 21.99 2.08
C SER A 75 15.12 22.67 0.80
N ASP A 76 14.53 21.93 -0.14
CA ASP A 76 14.12 22.42 -1.48
C ASP A 76 15.28 23.11 -2.22
N LYS A 77 16.41 22.41 -2.30
CA LYS A 77 17.65 22.90 -2.90
C LYS A 77 18.26 21.91 -3.87
N PHE A 78 19.00 22.45 -4.85
CA PHE A 78 19.85 21.68 -5.74
C PHE A 78 21.33 21.79 -5.36
N THR A 79 22.10 20.74 -5.63
CA THR A 79 23.55 20.73 -5.62
C THR A 79 24.13 19.90 -6.76
N LYS A 80 25.40 20.10 -7.10
CA LYS A 80 26.10 19.19 -8.01
C LYS A 80 26.39 17.86 -7.32
N MET A 81 26.32 16.79 -8.10
CA MET A 81 26.70 15.47 -7.60
C MET A 81 28.19 15.46 -7.23
N ASN A 82 28.50 15.05 -6.02
CA ASN A 82 29.83 14.71 -5.58
C ASN A 82 29.88 13.31 -4.97
N HIS A 83 31.04 12.69 -4.94
CA HIS A 83 31.23 11.33 -4.44
C HIS A 83 30.97 11.16 -2.94
N GLU A 84 30.96 12.26 -2.17
CA GLU A 84 30.73 12.23 -0.72
C GLU A 84 29.24 12.03 -0.38
N LEU A 85 28.32 12.33 -1.32
CA LEU A 85 26.89 12.17 -1.15
C LEU A 85 26.47 10.69 -1.17
N MET A 86 27.24 9.82 -1.83
CA MET A 86 27.10 8.36 -1.83
C MET A 86 25.65 7.88 -2.06
N LEU A 87 25.03 8.34 -3.15
CA LEU A 87 23.66 7.99 -3.49
C LEU A 87 23.63 6.71 -4.32
N VAL A 88 22.66 5.84 -4.03
CA VAL A 88 22.49 4.53 -4.68
C VAL A 88 21.54 4.64 -5.89
N ASN A 89 20.41 5.29 -5.70
CA ASN A 89 19.41 5.45 -6.74
C ASN A 89 19.70 6.67 -7.60
N LYS A 90 19.46 6.53 -8.91
CA LYS A 90 19.67 7.61 -9.89
C LYS A 90 18.51 7.61 -10.89
N HIS A 91 18.04 8.81 -11.21
CA HIS A 91 17.02 9.04 -12.22
C HIS A 91 17.63 9.56 -13.51
N ASP A 92 17.28 8.94 -14.65
CA ASP A 92 17.97 9.14 -15.93
C ASP A 92 17.45 10.33 -16.75
N TYR A 93 16.95 11.38 -16.08
CA TYR A 93 16.58 12.64 -16.70
C TYR A 93 17.18 13.84 -15.94
N ARG A 94 17.14 15.01 -16.56
CA ARG A 94 17.61 16.26 -15.97
C ARG A 94 16.51 16.91 -15.17
N ILE A 95 16.79 17.35 -13.95
CA ILE A 95 15.81 17.98 -13.05
C ILE A 95 15.81 19.52 -13.15
N ALA A 96 16.90 20.12 -13.58
CA ALA A 96 17.07 21.58 -13.61
C ALA A 96 16.49 22.23 -14.88
N THR A 97 15.53 21.62 -15.53
CA THR A 97 14.79 22.20 -16.65
C THR A 97 14.08 23.49 -16.21
N GLY A 98 14.27 24.58 -16.97
CA GLY A 98 13.75 25.91 -16.61
C GLY A 98 14.76 26.83 -15.89
N TYR A 99 15.99 26.37 -15.66
CA TYR A 99 17.10 27.19 -15.20
C TYR A 99 18.06 27.45 -16.35
N ASP A 100 18.13 28.73 -16.85
CA ASP A 100 18.95 29.08 -17.99
C ASP A 100 20.46 29.04 -17.73
N ASN A 101 20.88 29.05 -16.45
CA ASN A 101 22.30 29.07 -16.06
C ASN A 101 22.60 28.05 -14.94
N ILE A 102 22.58 26.76 -15.28
CA ILE A 102 23.02 25.71 -14.36
C ILE A 102 24.50 25.85 -13.97
N ASP A 103 25.31 26.45 -14.83
CA ASP A 103 26.72 26.70 -14.56
C ASP A 103 26.95 27.68 -13.40
N ASP A 104 26.00 28.60 -13.15
CA ASP A 104 26.03 29.49 -11.98
C ASP A 104 25.82 28.77 -10.64
N ILE A 105 25.25 27.54 -10.65
CA ILE A 105 25.11 26.69 -9.44
C ILE A 105 26.48 26.28 -8.92
N SER A 106 27.52 26.30 -9.75
CA SER A 106 28.82 25.71 -9.45
C SER A 106 29.71 26.51 -8.51
N TYR A 107 29.45 27.79 -8.27
CA TYR A 107 30.45 28.72 -7.74
C TYR A 107 30.05 29.49 -6.48
N LYS A 108 28.85 29.29 -5.93
CA LYS A 108 28.53 29.89 -4.62
C LYS A 108 29.15 29.05 -3.48
N LYS A 109 29.71 29.74 -2.50
CA LYS A 109 30.47 29.20 -1.35
C LYS A 109 29.81 28.07 -0.57
N GLU A 110 28.50 27.82 -0.74
CA GLU A 110 27.72 26.80 -0.01
C GLU A 110 27.33 25.58 -0.86
N GLY A 111 27.55 25.59 -2.16
CA GLY A 111 27.29 24.44 -3.04
C GLY A 111 25.83 24.07 -3.25
N TRP A 112 24.88 24.78 -2.63
CA TRP A 112 23.43 24.55 -2.70
C TRP A 112 22.69 25.76 -3.27
N LEU A 113 21.75 25.52 -4.20
CA LEU A 113 20.88 26.52 -4.81
C LEU A 113 19.41 26.26 -4.46
N SER A 114 18.73 27.25 -3.90
CA SER A 114 17.28 27.16 -3.65
C SER A 114 16.49 27.08 -4.95
N VAL A 115 15.48 26.21 -4.99
CA VAL A 115 14.56 26.11 -6.12
C VAL A 115 13.62 27.32 -6.10
N GLN A 116 13.62 28.12 -7.17
CA GLN A 116 12.84 29.37 -7.26
C GLN A 116 11.49 29.20 -8.00
N LEU A 117 11.17 27.98 -8.46
CA LEU A 117 9.93 27.70 -9.17
C LEU A 117 8.77 27.63 -8.17
N SER A 118 7.66 28.30 -8.44
CA SER A 118 6.44 28.16 -7.64
C SER A 118 5.69 26.86 -7.99
N ASP A 119 4.87 26.37 -7.07
CA ASP A 119 4.02 25.20 -7.33
C ASP A 119 3.01 25.46 -8.45
N GLU A 120 2.54 26.70 -8.58
CA GLU A 120 1.68 27.11 -9.70
C GLU A 120 2.42 27.01 -11.04
N TYR A 121 3.67 27.46 -11.10
CA TYR A 121 4.51 27.31 -12.28
C TYR A 121 4.70 25.83 -12.63
N LEU A 122 5.07 25.00 -11.65
CA LEU A 122 5.24 23.56 -11.85
C LEU A 122 3.96 22.90 -12.39
N ARG A 123 2.79 23.25 -11.84
CA ARG A 123 1.49 22.75 -12.33
C ARG A 123 1.22 23.19 -13.77
N ASN A 124 1.61 24.38 -14.15
CA ASN A 124 1.48 24.88 -15.52
C ASN A 124 2.40 24.15 -16.52
N GLU A 125 3.61 23.76 -16.08
CA GLU A 125 4.58 23.06 -16.92
C GLU A 125 4.34 21.54 -17.01
N CYS A 126 3.45 20.96 -16.18
CA CYS A 126 3.14 19.51 -16.21
C CYS A 126 1.64 19.23 -16.44
N LYS A 127 1.00 20.01 -17.30
CA LYS A 127 -0.43 19.90 -17.61
C LYS A 127 -0.85 18.53 -18.15
N THR A 128 0.00 17.90 -18.95
CA THR A 128 -0.30 16.58 -19.52
C THR A 128 -0.41 15.53 -18.39
N PHE A 129 0.48 15.58 -17.40
CA PHE A 129 0.38 14.72 -16.22
C PHE A 129 -0.90 15.00 -15.44
N ILE A 130 -1.17 16.26 -15.12
CA ILE A 130 -2.34 16.65 -14.33
C ILE A 130 -3.62 16.20 -15.04
N GLU A 131 -3.79 16.53 -16.33
CA GLU A 131 -4.95 16.14 -17.14
C GLU A 131 -5.11 14.62 -17.19
N ARG A 132 -4.00 13.86 -17.30
CA ARG A 132 -4.03 12.40 -17.31
C ARG A 132 -4.47 11.82 -15.96
N PHE A 133 -4.03 12.41 -14.86
CA PHE A 133 -4.45 12.01 -13.52
C PHE A 133 -5.91 12.38 -13.25
N GLU A 134 -6.38 13.58 -13.67
CA GLU A 134 -7.77 14.01 -13.54
C GLU A 134 -8.76 13.16 -14.31
N ILE A 135 -8.35 12.54 -15.43
CA ILE A 135 -9.17 11.58 -16.15
C ILE A 135 -9.29 10.28 -15.35
N LEU A 136 -8.21 9.84 -14.73
CA LEU A 136 -8.16 8.57 -14.02
C LEU A 136 -8.73 8.65 -12.61
N HIS A 137 -8.57 9.77 -11.92
CA HIS A 137 -8.92 9.95 -10.50
C HIS A 137 -9.84 11.14 -10.28
N PRO A 138 -10.64 11.14 -9.19
CA PRO A 138 -11.27 12.33 -8.66
C PRO A 138 -10.24 13.43 -8.38
N LYS A 139 -10.62 14.70 -8.61
CA LYS A 139 -9.69 15.82 -8.41
C LYS A 139 -9.26 15.98 -6.94
N GLU A 140 -10.15 15.71 -6.03
CA GLU A 140 -9.93 15.73 -4.59
C GLU A 140 -8.86 14.73 -4.13
N ASP A 141 -8.63 13.65 -4.88
CA ASP A 141 -7.65 12.62 -4.55
C ASP A 141 -6.23 12.94 -5.03
N LEU A 142 -6.07 13.94 -5.92
CA LEU A 142 -4.79 14.20 -6.57
C LEU A 142 -3.68 14.65 -5.61
N GLU A 143 -4.01 15.42 -4.59
CA GLU A 143 -3.01 15.87 -3.60
C GLU A 143 -2.42 14.66 -2.84
N PHE A 144 -3.26 13.71 -2.45
CA PHE A 144 -2.79 12.45 -1.86
C PHE A 144 -1.94 11.64 -2.83
N ILE A 145 -2.41 11.48 -4.08
CA ILE A 145 -1.70 10.71 -5.11
C ILE A 145 -0.33 11.34 -5.39
N PHE A 146 -0.24 12.65 -5.57
CA PHE A 146 1.05 13.32 -5.82
C PHE A 146 2.00 13.21 -4.64
N SER A 147 1.48 13.22 -3.41
CA SER A 147 2.29 12.94 -2.22
C SER A 147 2.82 11.51 -2.20
N VAL A 148 1.99 10.51 -2.57
CA VAL A 148 2.43 9.11 -2.73
C VAL A 148 3.57 9.02 -3.74
N LEU A 149 3.42 9.67 -4.90
CA LEU A 149 4.43 9.66 -5.95
C LEU A 149 5.72 10.36 -5.51
N GLY A 150 5.61 11.45 -4.77
CA GLY A 150 6.76 12.16 -4.18
C GLY A 150 7.49 11.31 -3.15
N TYR A 151 6.74 10.52 -2.37
CA TYR A 151 7.33 9.61 -1.39
C TYR A 151 8.18 8.50 -2.01
N PHE A 152 7.94 8.10 -3.26
CA PHE A 152 8.78 7.12 -3.94
C PHE A 152 10.24 7.55 -4.02
N PHE A 153 10.52 8.85 -4.11
CA PHE A 153 11.88 9.40 -4.10
C PHE A 153 12.52 9.46 -2.71
N TYR A 154 11.76 9.22 -1.65
CA TYR A 154 12.19 9.42 -0.28
C TYR A 154 12.62 8.12 0.37
N HIS A 155 13.89 7.99 0.71
CA HIS A 155 14.48 6.73 1.18
C HIS A 155 14.35 6.52 2.70
N HIS A 156 13.20 6.89 3.25
CA HIS A 156 12.87 6.71 4.68
C HIS A 156 11.78 5.67 4.88
N GLY A 157 12.04 4.43 4.58
CA GLY A 157 11.06 3.35 4.59
C GLY A 157 10.18 3.19 5.83
N GLN A 158 10.56 3.83 6.95
CA GLN A 158 9.80 3.73 8.20
C GLN A 158 8.69 4.75 8.36
N LYS A 159 8.82 5.94 7.76
CA LYS A 159 7.93 7.05 8.10
C LYS A 159 6.52 6.85 7.55
N TRP A 160 6.40 6.31 6.34
CA TRP A 160 5.11 6.13 5.70
C TRP A 160 4.82 4.69 5.34
N GLN A 161 4.07 4.02 6.17
CA GLN A 161 3.71 2.62 5.98
C GLN A 161 2.41 2.46 5.18
N VAL A 162 2.20 3.27 4.14
CA VAL A 162 0.99 3.22 3.32
C VAL A 162 1.18 2.33 2.11
N LEU A 163 0.19 1.48 1.84
CA LEU A 163 0.02 0.68 0.63
C LEU A 163 -1.19 1.21 -0.13
N PRO A 164 -1.01 2.12 -1.08
CA PRO A 164 -2.10 2.57 -1.94
C PRO A 164 -2.53 1.46 -2.88
N MET A 165 -3.84 1.24 -2.98
CA MET A 165 -4.46 0.31 -3.91
C MET A 165 -5.32 1.10 -4.89
N ILE A 166 -4.85 1.23 -6.13
CA ILE A 166 -5.56 1.92 -7.21
C ILE A 166 -6.53 0.95 -7.87
N ILE A 167 -7.81 1.18 -7.70
CA ILE A 167 -8.86 0.26 -8.13
C ILE A 167 -9.75 0.93 -9.18
N GLY A 168 -10.06 0.22 -10.25
CA GLY A 168 -10.95 0.74 -11.30
C GLY A 168 -11.13 -0.24 -12.44
N GLY A 169 -12.08 0.06 -13.31
CA GLY A 169 -12.40 -0.77 -14.46
C GLY A 169 -11.24 -1.08 -15.38
N GLY A 170 -11.35 -2.14 -16.16
CA GLY A 170 -10.37 -2.49 -17.20
C GLY A 170 -10.30 -1.41 -18.28
N GLY A 171 -9.12 -1.27 -18.91
CA GLY A 171 -8.92 -0.35 -20.03
C GLY A 171 -8.83 1.14 -19.70
N LEU A 172 -8.80 1.54 -18.43
CA LEU A 172 -8.57 2.92 -18.00
C LEU A 172 -7.12 3.39 -18.15
N GLY A 173 -6.19 2.45 -18.40
CA GLY A 173 -4.77 2.74 -18.58
C GLY A 173 -4.00 2.92 -17.27
N LYS A 174 -4.45 2.30 -16.16
CA LYS A 174 -3.74 2.27 -14.88
C LYS A 174 -2.31 1.77 -15.01
N SER A 175 -2.13 0.58 -15.60
CA SER A 175 -0.80 -0.04 -15.76
C SER A 175 0.12 0.78 -16.65
N HIS A 176 -0.40 1.45 -17.69
CA HIS A 176 0.39 2.37 -18.51
C HIS A 176 0.84 3.59 -17.68
N LEU A 177 -0.08 4.24 -16.95
CA LEU A 177 0.28 5.42 -16.15
C LEU A 177 1.25 5.06 -15.01
N TYR A 178 0.88 4.10 -14.17
CA TYR A 178 1.67 3.78 -12.97
C TYR A 178 2.86 2.86 -13.24
N GLY A 179 2.73 1.92 -14.17
CA GLY A 179 3.81 0.98 -14.49
C GLY A 179 4.84 1.58 -15.45
N TYR A 180 4.37 2.17 -16.55
CA TYR A 180 5.28 2.70 -17.57
C TYR A 180 5.68 4.15 -17.27
N ILE A 181 4.74 5.10 -17.20
CA ILE A 181 5.08 6.53 -17.05
C ILE A 181 5.72 6.80 -15.68
N ILE A 182 5.10 6.37 -14.59
CA ILE A 182 5.65 6.60 -13.24
C ILE A 182 6.80 5.64 -12.94
N GLY A 183 6.58 4.33 -13.12
CA GLY A 183 7.59 3.34 -12.74
C GLY A 183 8.84 3.37 -13.62
N GLN A 184 8.68 3.27 -14.94
CA GLN A 184 9.85 3.12 -15.84
C GLN A 184 10.42 4.47 -16.27
N MET A 185 9.57 5.45 -16.61
CA MET A 185 10.04 6.72 -17.13
C MET A 185 10.46 7.68 -15.99
N MET A 186 9.65 7.82 -14.93
CA MET A 186 9.94 8.75 -13.83
C MET A 186 10.95 8.19 -12.83
N LEU A 187 10.77 6.96 -12.36
CA LEU A 187 11.70 6.36 -11.38
C LEU A 187 12.88 5.66 -12.06
N GLY A 188 12.66 5.04 -13.20
CA GLY A 188 13.65 4.21 -13.89
C GLY A 188 13.52 2.72 -13.56
N ASN A 189 13.78 1.87 -14.55
CA ASN A 189 13.65 0.41 -14.40
C ASN A 189 14.54 -0.17 -13.28
N GLN A 190 15.69 0.45 -13.01
CA GLN A 190 16.61 0.03 -11.95
C GLN A 190 16.05 0.31 -10.55
N ASN A 191 15.18 1.32 -10.41
CA ASN A 191 14.64 1.78 -9.14
C ASN A 191 13.27 1.17 -8.82
N MET A 192 12.70 0.38 -9.73
CA MET A 192 11.42 -0.31 -9.50
C MET A 192 11.55 -1.83 -9.58
N SER A 193 10.62 -2.52 -8.93
CA SER A 193 10.38 -3.95 -9.17
C SER A 193 8.90 -4.19 -9.46
N SER A 194 8.61 -5.23 -10.26
CA SER A 194 7.25 -5.72 -10.47
C SER A 194 7.07 -7.02 -9.66
N ILE A 195 6.08 -7.04 -8.79
CA ILE A 195 5.76 -8.19 -7.97
C ILE A 195 4.64 -8.97 -8.66
N THR A 196 4.94 -10.21 -8.99
CA THR A 196 4.00 -11.15 -9.59
C THR A 196 3.61 -12.25 -8.61
N GLN A 197 2.54 -13.02 -8.89
CA GLN A 197 2.17 -14.19 -8.12
C GLN A 197 3.34 -15.18 -8.01
N GLU A 198 4.10 -15.39 -9.08
CA GLU A 198 5.28 -16.25 -9.07
C GLU A 198 6.35 -15.81 -8.05
N ASN A 199 6.53 -14.50 -7.85
CA ASN A 199 7.46 -13.99 -6.84
C ASN A 199 6.97 -14.31 -5.43
N ILE A 200 5.65 -14.23 -5.20
CA ILE A 200 5.02 -14.51 -3.92
C ILE A 200 5.12 -16.00 -3.58
N ASP A 201 4.89 -16.85 -4.56
CA ASP A 201 4.92 -18.32 -4.41
C ASP A 201 6.33 -18.85 -4.10
N LYS A 202 7.39 -18.12 -4.48
CA LYS A 202 8.78 -18.44 -4.12
C LYS A 202 9.12 -18.22 -2.64
N GLY A 203 8.23 -17.64 -1.88
CA GLY A 203 8.36 -17.43 -0.44
C GLY A 203 8.88 -16.05 -0.03
N SER A 204 8.69 -15.72 1.26
CA SER A 204 8.93 -14.38 1.81
C SER A 204 10.37 -13.88 1.68
N ASP A 205 11.36 -14.76 1.77
CA ASP A 205 12.77 -14.36 1.74
C ASP A 205 13.22 -13.90 0.36
N PHE A 206 12.77 -14.61 -0.70
CA PHE A 206 13.03 -14.20 -2.07
C PHE A 206 12.25 -12.94 -2.45
N LEU A 207 11.04 -12.79 -1.90
CA LEU A 207 10.23 -11.61 -2.11
C LEU A 207 10.90 -10.36 -1.51
N LYS A 208 11.44 -10.45 -0.28
CA LYS A 208 12.20 -9.36 0.36
C LYS A 208 13.44 -8.97 -0.46
N ALA A 209 14.13 -9.95 -1.07
CA ALA A 209 15.27 -9.67 -1.91
C ALA A 209 14.91 -8.83 -3.15
N SER A 210 13.68 -8.93 -3.65
CA SER A 210 13.21 -8.11 -4.78
C SER A 210 12.93 -6.65 -4.40
N PHE A 211 12.79 -6.34 -3.10
CA PHE A 211 12.56 -4.98 -2.59
C PHE A 211 13.86 -4.20 -2.37
N TYR A 212 14.98 -4.92 -2.34
CA TYR A 212 16.27 -4.33 -2.00
C TYR A 212 16.71 -3.30 -3.04
N GLN A 213 17.08 -2.11 -2.59
CA GLN A 213 17.48 -0.97 -3.40
C GLN A 213 16.42 -0.50 -4.42
N LYS A 214 15.14 -0.81 -4.17
CA LYS A 214 14.03 -0.34 -4.99
C LYS A 214 13.32 0.82 -4.30
N GLU A 215 12.88 1.79 -5.08
CA GLU A 215 12.02 2.89 -4.63
C GLU A 215 10.56 2.49 -4.70
N LEU A 216 10.18 1.76 -5.76
CA LEU A 216 8.82 1.29 -5.98
C LEU A 216 8.77 -0.22 -6.21
N ASN A 217 7.88 -0.88 -5.48
CA ASN A 217 7.43 -2.24 -5.76
C ASN A 217 5.99 -2.18 -6.30
N LEU A 218 5.85 -2.38 -7.59
CA LEU A 218 4.57 -2.34 -8.27
C LEU A 218 3.93 -3.74 -8.29
N ILE A 219 2.72 -3.82 -7.77
CA ILE A 219 1.87 -5.00 -7.83
C ILE A 219 0.78 -4.71 -8.87
N SER A 220 0.99 -5.20 -10.12
CA SER A 220 0.19 -4.78 -11.26
C SER A 220 -1.04 -5.64 -11.55
N GLU A 221 -1.09 -6.85 -11.04
CA GLU A 221 -2.18 -7.79 -11.25
C GLU A 221 -2.59 -8.43 -9.93
N THR A 222 -3.63 -7.89 -9.34
CA THR A 222 -4.24 -8.46 -8.16
C THR A 222 -5.40 -9.35 -8.56
N ASN A 223 -5.32 -10.62 -8.21
CA ASN A 223 -6.45 -11.54 -8.28
C ASN A 223 -6.91 -11.92 -6.86
N GLY A 224 -8.02 -12.64 -6.75
CA GLY A 224 -8.65 -12.93 -5.46
C GLY A 224 -7.77 -13.59 -4.38
N SER A 225 -6.59 -14.13 -4.72
CA SER A 225 -5.66 -14.78 -3.79
C SER A 225 -4.36 -14.01 -3.55
N PHE A 226 -4.20 -12.82 -4.13
CA PHE A 226 -2.91 -12.14 -4.18
C PHE A 226 -2.38 -11.67 -2.80
N LEU A 227 -3.24 -11.26 -1.86
CA LEU A 227 -2.82 -10.92 -0.49
C LEU A 227 -2.59 -12.18 0.36
N SER A 228 -1.61 -12.99 -0.02
CA SER A 228 -1.18 -14.13 0.78
C SER A 228 -0.55 -13.71 2.12
N GLU A 229 -0.54 -14.61 3.10
CA GLU A 229 0.14 -14.37 4.39
C GLU A 229 1.63 -14.02 4.21
N SER A 230 2.29 -14.63 3.22
CA SER A 230 3.68 -14.38 2.88
C SER A 230 3.89 -12.93 2.40
N LEU A 231 3.02 -12.46 1.50
CA LEU A 231 3.07 -11.07 1.02
C LEU A 231 2.79 -10.08 2.17
N ILE A 232 1.73 -10.29 2.95
CA ILE A 232 1.37 -9.42 4.09
C ILE A 232 2.54 -9.33 5.09
N THR A 233 3.16 -10.46 5.42
CA THR A 233 4.32 -10.49 6.31
C THR A 233 5.50 -9.73 5.71
N SER A 234 5.75 -9.88 4.42
CA SER A 234 6.81 -9.15 3.71
C SER A 234 6.53 -7.65 3.65
N LEU A 235 5.30 -7.23 3.38
CA LEU A 235 4.88 -5.82 3.42
C LEU A 235 5.07 -5.21 4.82
N LYS A 236 4.80 -5.96 5.87
CA LYS A 236 5.02 -5.51 7.26
C LYS A 236 6.49 -5.41 7.63
N SER A 237 7.37 -6.19 7.00
CA SER A 237 8.83 -6.15 7.27
C SER A 237 9.51 -4.93 6.66
N VAL A 238 8.88 -4.25 5.68
CA VAL A 238 9.39 -2.99 5.11
C VAL A 238 8.94 -1.83 6.00
N ASN A 239 9.47 -1.80 7.21
CA ASN A 239 9.20 -0.75 8.20
C ASN A 239 10.48 -0.04 8.64
N GLY A 240 11.62 -0.34 7.95
CA GLY A 240 12.94 0.21 8.20
C GLY A 240 13.72 -0.48 9.30
N ASP A 241 13.14 -1.48 9.98
CA ASP A 241 13.91 -2.35 10.85
C ASP A 241 14.84 -3.23 10.00
N PRO A 242 16.06 -3.54 10.50
CA PRO A 242 16.94 -4.45 9.81
C PRO A 242 16.24 -5.79 9.57
N THR A 243 16.14 -6.20 8.33
CA THR A 243 15.59 -7.48 7.93
C THR A 243 16.64 -8.30 7.20
N GLU A 244 16.61 -9.60 7.41
CA GLU A 244 17.50 -10.52 6.73
C GLU A 244 17.02 -10.75 5.29
N ILE A 245 17.97 -10.60 4.34
CA ILE A 245 17.74 -10.86 2.93
C ILE A 245 18.60 -12.04 2.50
N ASN A 246 17.97 -12.98 1.81
CA ASN A 246 18.59 -14.12 1.19
C ASN A 246 18.54 -13.97 -0.34
N GLN A 247 19.71 -13.73 -0.95
CA GLN A 247 19.83 -13.69 -2.41
C GLN A 247 20.49 -14.97 -2.91
N LYS A 248 20.02 -15.48 -4.06
CA LYS A 248 20.66 -16.66 -4.68
C LYS A 248 22.14 -16.43 -4.89
N PHE A 249 22.92 -17.40 -4.46
CA PHE A 249 24.41 -17.41 -4.61
C PHE A 249 25.14 -16.30 -3.85
N ARG A 250 24.51 -15.69 -2.84
CA ARG A 250 25.13 -14.71 -1.94
C ARG A 250 24.92 -15.11 -0.48
N ASN A 251 25.78 -14.62 0.38
CA ASN A 251 25.58 -14.76 1.83
C ASN A 251 24.37 -13.94 2.25
N THR A 252 23.65 -14.44 3.24
CA THR A 252 22.58 -13.70 3.88
C THR A 252 23.12 -12.46 4.58
N PHE A 253 22.43 -11.34 4.46
CA PHE A 253 22.84 -10.08 5.10
C PHE A 253 21.62 -9.32 5.62
N ASN A 254 21.85 -8.50 6.65
CA ASN A 254 20.83 -7.63 7.22
C ASN A 254 20.82 -6.27 6.54
N VAL A 255 19.63 -5.77 6.20
CA VAL A 255 19.42 -4.50 5.53
C VAL A 255 18.11 -3.86 5.98
N SER A 256 18.08 -2.53 6.04
CA SER A 256 16.84 -1.79 6.19
C SER A 256 16.24 -1.52 4.80
N LEU A 257 15.03 -1.98 4.58
CA LEU A 257 14.31 -1.77 3.33
C LEU A 257 13.57 -0.42 3.38
N TYR A 258 13.71 0.38 2.32
CA TYR A 258 13.05 1.68 2.18
C TYR A 258 12.05 1.76 1.02
N SER A 259 11.83 0.66 0.34
CA SER A 259 10.91 0.56 -0.80
C SER A 259 9.48 0.89 -0.41
N THR A 260 8.78 1.55 -1.30
CA THR A 260 7.33 1.76 -1.22
C THR A 260 6.58 0.76 -2.10
N PHE A 261 5.29 0.63 -1.87
CA PHE A 261 4.44 -0.30 -2.61
C PHE A 261 3.29 0.45 -3.24
N LEU A 262 2.91 0.03 -4.44
CA LEU A 262 1.71 0.46 -5.12
C LEU A 262 1.01 -0.77 -5.72
N MET A 263 -0.27 -0.91 -5.44
CA MET A 263 -1.07 -2.01 -5.95
C MET A 263 -2.09 -1.50 -6.97
N LEU A 264 -2.18 -2.18 -8.11
CA LEU A 264 -3.19 -1.91 -9.13
C LEU A 264 -4.18 -3.07 -9.17
N GLY A 265 -5.47 -2.77 -9.11
CA GLY A 265 -6.53 -3.77 -9.12
C GLY A 265 -7.69 -3.43 -10.04
N ASN A 266 -8.49 -4.43 -10.39
CA ASN A 266 -9.78 -4.26 -11.01
C ASN A 266 -10.87 -4.36 -9.95
N GLU A 267 -11.94 -3.57 -10.07
CA GLU A 267 -13.06 -3.58 -9.10
C GLU A 267 -13.67 -4.97 -8.91
N GLU A 268 -13.76 -5.74 -9.99
CA GLU A 268 -14.34 -7.08 -9.98
C GLU A 268 -13.42 -8.14 -9.37
N GLN A 269 -12.15 -7.82 -9.15
CA GLN A 269 -11.11 -8.77 -8.75
C GLN A 269 -10.25 -8.24 -7.60
N LEU A 270 -10.88 -7.62 -6.61
CA LEU A 270 -10.17 -7.17 -5.43
C LEU A 270 -9.49 -8.37 -4.71
N PRO A 271 -8.22 -8.22 -4.30
CA PRO A 271 -7.55 -9.30 -3.62
C PRO A 271 -8.22 -9.58 -2.28
N ALA A 272 -8.54 -10.84 -2.04
CA ALA A 272 -9.12 -11.27 -0.77
C ALA A 272 -8.08 -11.12 0.36
N ILE A 273 -8.53 -10.58 1.49
CA ILE A 273 -7.73 -10.55 2.71
C ILE A 273 -7.89 -11.91 3.41
N PRO A 274 -6.79 -12.61 3.77
CA PRO A 274 -6.91 -13.82 4.59
C PRO A 274 -7.65 -13.52 5.91
N THR A 275 -8.50 -14.42 6.36
CA THR A 275 -9.43 -14.20 7.47
C THR A 275 -8.77 -13.72 8.76
N ASN A 276 -7.57 -14.23 9.06
CA ASN A 276 -6.78 -13.84 10.22
C ASN A 276 -6.19 -12.42 10.13
N TYR A 277 -6.21 -11.80 8.94
CA TYR A 277 -5.72 -10.43 8.69
C TYR A 277 -6.83 -9.41 8.45
N ALA A 278 -8.08 -9.82 8.28
CA ALA A 278 -9.21 -8.89 8.06
C ALA A 278 -9.38 -7.87 9.20
N ASN A 279 -8.98 -8.25 10.42
CA ASN A 279 -8.97 -7.40 11.60
C ASN A 279 -7.57 -7.05 12.10
N ASP A 280 -6.53 -7.28 11.27
CA ASP A 280 -5.17 -6.90 11.60
C ASP A 280 -4.98 -5.39 11.51
N SER A 281 -4.73 -4.77 12.64
CA SER A 281 -4.53 -3.32 12.76
C SER A 281 -3.34 -2.82 11.94
N GLY A 282 -2.28 -3.63 11.87
CA GLY A 282 -1.09 -3.30 11.09
C GLY A 282 -1.38 -3.27 9.59
N LEU A 283 -2.28 -4.12 9.08
CA LEU A 283 -2.69 -4.10 7.68
C LEU A 283 -3.70 -2.97 7.41
N LYS A 284 -4.70 -2.81 8.31
CA LYS A 284 -5.72 -1.75 8.19
C LYS A 284 -5.13 -0.35 8.06
N ARG A 285 -4.10 -0.04 8.84
CA ARG A 285 -3.44 1.27 8.78
C ARG A 285 -2.59 1.48 7.52
N ARG A 286 -2.26 0.42 6.78
CA ARG A 286 -1.40 0.51 5.59
C ARG A 286 -2.18 0.64 4.31
N ILE A 287 -3.26 -0.09 4.16
CA ILE A 287 -4.04 -0.10 2.93
C ILE A 287 -4.89 1.16 2.83
N VAL A 288 -4.77 1.85 1.70
CA VAL A 288 -5.63 2.96 1.30
C VAL A 288 -6.19 2.66 -0.09
N ILE A 289 -7.50 2.55 -0.18
CA ILE A 289 -8.20 2.31 -1.44
C ILE A 289 -8.40 3.65 -2.16
N LEU A 290 -8.00 3.68 -3.43
CA LEU A 290 -8.17 4.81 -4.34
C LEU A 290 -8.98 4.31 -5.54
N LYS A 291 -10.23 4.68 -5.62
CA LYS A 291 -11.05 4.34 -6.79
C LYS A 291 -10.76 5.26 -7.96
N CYS A 292 -10.61 4.67 -9.13
CA CYS A 292 -10.55 5.42 -10.37
C CYS A 292 -11.94 5.95 -10.74
N ASN A 293 -11.96 7.02 -11.52
CA ASN A 293 -13.15 7.45 -12.23
C ASN A 293 -13.68 6.33 -13.13
N ASP A 294 -14.96 6.38 -13.44
CA ASP A 294 -15.57 5.42 -14.35
C ASP A 294 -15.07 5.61 -15.81
N THR A 295 -15.35 4.64 -16.66
CA THR A 295 -14.98 4.66 -18.07
C THR A 295 -15.69 5.77 -18.86
N LYS A 296 -16.75 6.38 -18.30
CA LYS A 296 -17.50 7.47 -18.91
C LYS A 296 -16.62 8.71 -19.06
N LYS A 297 -15.85 9.06 -18.01
CA LYS A 297 -14.94 10.21 -18.03
C LYS A 297 -13.87 10.10 -19.12
N LYS A 298 -13.31 8.89 -19.33
CA LYS A 298 -12.43 8.61 -20.46
C LYS A 298 -13.11 8.83 -21.81
N ARG A 299 -14.36 8.34 -21.99
CA ARG A 299 -15.10 8.50 -23.25
C ARG A 299 -15.44 9.95 -23.53
N GLU A 300 -15.83 10.71 -22.51
CA GLU A 300 -16.07 12.16 -22.62
C GLU A 300 -14.81 12.89 -23.06
N PHE A 301 -13.67 12.57 -22.46
CA PHE A 301 -12.39 13.13 -22.88
C PHE A 301 -12.04 12.79 -24.34
N GLU A 302 -12.14 11.51 -24.73
CA GLU A 302 -11.87 11.07 -26.10
C GLU A 302 -12.80 11.76 -27.11
N ALA A 303 -14.06 12.00 -26.75
CA ALA A 303 -15.02 12.73 -27.58
C ALA A 303 -14.67 14.22 -27.70
N ASP A 304 -14.30 14.87 -26.58
CA ASP A 304 -13.88 16.27 -26.56
C ASP A 304 -12.64 16.51 -27.42
N LYS A 305 -11.63 15.64 -27.30
CA LYS A 305 -10.38 15.74 -28.06
C LYS A 305 -10.47 15.21 -29.50
N GLY A 306 -11.55 14.52 -29.87
CA GLY A 306 -11.73 13.90 -31.20
C GLY A 306 -10.71 12.80 -31.50
N GLN A 307 -10.02 12.25 -30.50
CA GLN A 307 -8.99 11.22 -30.64
C GLN A 307 -8.90 10.31 -29.43
N LYS A 308 -8.30 9.13 -29.60
CA LYS A 308 -8.09 8.20 -28.51
C LYS A 308 -7.09 8.71 -27.48
N MET A 309 -7.29 8.35 -26.23
CA MET A 309 -6.45 8.78 -25.11
C MET A 309 -4.95 8.49 -25.35
N TYR A 310 -4.60 7.30 -25.91
CA TYR A 310 -3.21 6.94 -26.20
C TYR A 310 -2.57 7.76 -27.33
N GLN A 311 -3.38 8.37 -28.21
CA GLN A 311 -2.92 9.26 -29.29
C GLN A 311 -2.68 10.68 -28.75
N TYR A 312 -3.44 11.08 -27.75
CA TYR A 312 -3.32 12.41 -27.14
C TYR A 312 -2.15 12.45 -26.15
N PHE A 313 -2.02 11.45 -25.29
CA PHE A 313 -0.97 11.34 -24.29
C PHE A 313 0.21 10.54 -24.86
N THR A 314 1.12 11.24 -25.53
CA THR A 314 2.32 10.63 -26.11
C THR A 314 3.50 10.70 -25.14
N ASP A 315 4.46 9.78 -25.28
CA ASP A 315 5.65 9.73 -24.43
C ASP A 315 6.45 11.03 -24.49
N ASP A 316 6.59 11.65 -25.65
CA ASP A 316 7.29 12.94 -25.84
C ASP A 316 6.71 14.08 -24.97
N LYS A 317 5.39 14.08 -24.73
CA LYS A 317 4.76 15.09 -23.86
C LYS A 317 5.13 14.83 -22.40
N PHE A 318 5.05 13.56 -21.98
CA PHE A 318 5.43 13.19 -20.63
C PHE A 318 6.91 13.43 -20.37
N GLU A 319 7.81 13.06 -21.28
CA GLU A 319 9.25 13.27 -21.14
C GLU A 319 9.62 14.74 -20.92
N LYS A 320 8.97 15.65 -21.65
CA LYS A 320 9.21 17.11 -21.51
C LYS A 320 8.74 17.66 -20.16
N GLU A 321 7.62 17.16 -19.66
CA GLU A 321 6.99 17.62 -18.43
C GLU A 321 7.52 16.90 -17.18
N LEU A 322 8.20 15.76 -17.37
CA LEU A 322 8.63 14.85 -16.30
C LEU A 322 9.42 15.53 -15.17
N PRO A 323 10.41 16.39 -15.44
CA PRO A 323 11.17 17.06 -14.38
C PRO A 323 10.29 17.93 -13.49
N PHE A 324 9.35 18.66 -14.09
CA PHE A 324 8.44 19.54 -13.36
C PHE A 324 7.44 18.74 -12.53
N PHE A 325 6.94 17.65 -13.10
CA PHE A 325 6.02 16.76 -12.39
C PHE A 325 6.69 16.05 -11.20
N ALA A 326 7.90 15.52 -11.39
CA ALA A 326 8.66 14.90 -10.31
C ALA A 326 8.92 15.90 -9.15
N LEU A 327 9.33 17.14 -9.49
CA LEU A 327 9.54 18.19 -8.49
C LEU A 327 8.25 18.57 -7.77
N LEU A 328 7.14 18.69 -8.50
CA LEU A 328 5.81 18.94 -7.91
C LEU A 328 5.41 17.83 -6.93
N CYS A 329 5.60 16.57 -7.31
CA CYS A 329 5.29 15.42 -6.44
C CYS A 329 6.15 15.43 -5.16
N MET A 330 7.46 15.63 -5.27
CA MET A 330 8.37 15.68 -4.12
C MET A 330 8.02 16.83 -3.16
N ARG A 331 7.65 17.99 -3.66
CA ARG A 331 7.19 19.14 -2.86
C ARG A 331 5.83 18.88 -2.21
N THR A 332 4.90 18.29 -2.97
CA THR A 332 3.59 17.91 -2.42
C THR A 332 3.77 16.93 -1.26
N PHE A 333 4.64 15.91 -1.42
CA PHE A 333 4.99 15.03 -0.33
C PHE A 333 5.57 15.80 0.87
N LYS A 334 6.55 16.68 0.66
CA LYS A 334 7.18 17.44 1.74
C LYS A 334 6.19 18.32 2.51
N LYS A 335 5.23 18.90 1.82
CA LYS A 335 4.15 19.70 2.44
C LYS A 335 3.31 18.87 3.41
N HIS A 336 3.06 17.58 3.08
CA HIS A 336 2.25 16.66 3.86
C HIS A 336 3.06 15.68 4.73
N GLU A 337 4.38 15.84 4.81
CA GLU A 337 5.23 14.93 5.57
C GLU A 337 4.83 14.84 7.05
N GLU A 338 4.42 15.94 7.66
CA GLU A 338 3.99 15.98 9.06
C GLU A 338 2.60 15.35 9.25
N ASP A 339 1.70 15.51 8.30
CA ASP A 339 0.38 14.86 8.31
C ASP A 339 0.52 13.33 8.29
N ILE A 340 1.58 12.85 7.65
CA ILE A 340 1.93 11.43 7.58
C ILE A 340 2.44 10.89 8.92
N HIS A 341 3.14 11.68 9.73
CA HIS A 341 3.59 11.27 11.07
C HIS A 341 2.45 10.98 12.03
N LEU A 342 1.32 11.63 11.87
CA LEU A 342 0.11 11.37 12.67
C LEU A 342 -0.42 9.94 12.50
N PHE A 343 -0.03 9.22 11.44
CA PHE A 343 -0.34 7.80 11.23
C PHE A 343 0.35 6.85 12.21
N GLN A 344 1.41 7.26 12.88
CA GLN A 344 2.25 6.36 13.67
C GLN A 344 1.93 6.33 15.16
N ASP A 345 1.33 7.40 15.72
CA ASP A 345 1.34 7.63 17.17
C ASP A 345 0.03 7.35 17.90
N ASN A 346 -1.04 6.88 17.26
CA ASN A 346 -2.33 6.77 17.95
C ASN A 346 -3.02 5.40 17.89
N ASP A 347 -3.68 5.12 19.00
CA ASP A 347 -4.54 4.00 19.33
C ASP A 347 -5.48 3.62 18.17
N ILE A 348 -5.44 2.39 17.81
CA ILE A 348 -5.98 1.75 16.61
C ILE A 348 -7.51 1.91 16.47
N SER A 349 -8.21 2.16 17.55
CA SER A 349 -9.67 2.40 17.56
C SER A 349 -10.06 3.81 17.07
N GLY A 350 -9.13 4.77 17.16
CA GLY A 350 -9.31 6.17 16.74
C GLY A 350 -8.64 6.58 15.43
N VAL A 351 -7.82 5.69 14.87
CA VAL A 351 -6.95 5.92 13.71
C VAL A 351 -7.73 6.33 12.45
N THR A 352 -8.93 5.82 12.29
CA THR A 352 -9.64 5.92 11.02
C THR A 352 -10.15 7.30 10.69
N LYS A 353 -10.49 8.14 11.67
CA LYS A 353 -11.11 9.42 11.37
C LYS A 353 -10.14 10.61 11.38
N LYS A 354 -9.33 10.80 12.40
CA LYS A 354 -8.52 12.02 12.57
C LYS A 354 -7.28 12.08 11.69
N GLN A 355 -6.67 10.96 11.36
CA GLN A 355 -5.43 10.92 10.60
C GLN A 355 -5.67 11.04 9.10
N ILE A 356 -6.86 10.63 8.69
CA ILE A 356 -7.32 10.65 7.32
C ILE A 356 -7.95 12.00 6.96
N GLU A 357 -8.58 12.69 7.93
CA GLU A 357 -9.28 13.98 7.75
C GLU A 357 -8.41 15.14 7.25
N GLY A 358 -7.08 15.08 7.39
CA GLY A 358 -6.18 16.14 6.88
C GLY A 358 -5.60 15.87 5.49
N PHE A 359 -5.63 14.62 5.03
CA PHE A 359 -4.83 14.21 3.89
C PHE A 359 -5.53 13.19 2.95
N THR A 360 -6.39 12.31 3.47
CA THR A 360 -7.19 11.40 2.65
C THR A 360 -8.62 11.93 2.55
N THR A 361 -9.26 11.67 1.41
CA THR A 361 -10.65 12.08 1.17
C THR A 361 -11.63 11.15 1.89
N GLU A 362 -12.86 11.62 2.09
CA GLU A 362 -13.94 10.80 2.67
C GLU A 362 -14.19 9.54 1.85
N SER A 363 -14.07 9.61 0.51
CA SER A 363 -14.21 8.46 -0.38
C SER A 363 -13.14 7.41 -0.10
N MET A 364 -11.88 7.79 0.04
CA MET A 364 -10.80 6.85 0.38
C MET A 364 -11.04 6.14 1.71
N VAL A 365 -11.53 6.88 2.72
CA VAL A 365 -11.87 6.31 4.04
C VAL A 365 -13.00 5.32 3.94
N SER A 366 -14.08 5.73 3.26
CA SER A 366 -15.28 4.90 3.07
C SER A 366 -14.95 3.62 2.30
N ASP A 367 -14.24 3.75 1.18
CA ASP A 367 -13.87 2.62 0.33
C ASP A 367 -12.91 1.65 1.03
N THR A 368 -11.93 2.17 1.78
CA THR A 368 -11.02 1.36 2.58
C THR A 368 -11.78 0.62 3.68
N SER A 369 -12.68 1.29 4.38
CA SER A 369 -13.52 0.67 5.40
C SER A 369 -14.42 -0.41 4.81
N ALA A 370 -15.07 -0.14 3.69
CA ALA A 370 -15.90 -1.10 2.98
C ALA A 370 -15.10 -2.34 2.54
N TYR A 371 -13.90 -2.13 2.01
CA TYR A 371 -13.01 -3.22 1.61
C TYR A 371 -12.73 -4.19 2.77
N PHE A 372 -12.34 -3.67 3.94
CA PHE A 372 -12.09 -4.51 5.11
C PHE A 372 -13.37 -5.17 5.65
N LYS A 373 -14.50 -4.44 5.67
CA LYS A 373 -15.79 -4.99 6.09
C LYS A 373 -16.22 -6.15 5.20
N ASN A 374 -16.05 -6.02 3.88
CA ASN A 374 -16.44 -7.05 2.90
C ASN A 374 -15.55 -8.30 2.93
N HIS A 375 -14.35 -8.20 3.50
CA HIS A 375 -13.43 -9.34 3.64
C HIS A 375 -13.41 -9.93 5.06
N ASP A 376 -14.19 -9.39 5.99
CA ASP A 376 -14.33 -9.95 7.33
C ASP A 376 -15.29 -11.13 7.35
N ARG A 377 -14.76 -12.34 7.17
CA ARG A 377 -15.51 -13.58 7.20
C ARG A 377 -16.25 -13.82 8.52
N ASN A 378 -15.76 -13.27 9.61
CA ASN A 378 -16.45 -13.36 10.88
C ASN A 378 -17.71 -12.49 10.87
N ARG A 379 -17.64 -11.30 10.23
CA ARG A 379 -18.80 -10.45 9.98
C ARG A 379 -19.81 -11.14 9.05
N GLU A 380 -19.35 -11.73 7.94
CA GLU A 380 -20.23 -12.49 7.03
C GLU A 380 -20.94 -13.65 7.73
N PHE A 381 -20.22 -14.36 8.62
CA PHE A 381 -20.86 -15.39 9.42
C PHE A 381 -21.94 -14.83 10.36
N ILE A 382 -21.73 -13.65 10.93
CA ILE A 382 -22.75 -13.00 11.76
C ILE A 382 -24.00 -12.67 10.92
N LEU A 383 -23.83 -12.19 9.68
CA LEU A 383 -24.95 -11.98 8.75
C LEU A 383 -25.62 -13.30 8.36
N PHE A 384 -24.86 -14.38 8.23
CA PHE A 384 -25.45 -15.71 8.03
C PHE A 384 -26.29 -16.17 9.24
N LEU A 385 -25.92 -15.81 10.47
CA LEU A 385 -26.72 -16.13 11.66
C LEU A 385 -28.11 -15.50 11.61
N GLU A 386 -28.27 -14.34 11.00
CA GLU A 386 -29.59 -13.74 10.77
C GLU A 386 -30.42 -14.61 9.84
N LYS A 387 -29.89 -14.99 8.69
CA LYS A 387 -30.59 -15.85 7.74
C LYS A 387 -31.00 -17.18 8.39
N LYS A 388 -30.12 -17.72 9.22
CA LYS A 388 -30.41 -18.96 9.95
C LYS A 388 -31.48 -18.77 11.02
N PHE A 389 -31.49 -17.63 11.71
CA PHE A 389 -32.56 -17.27 12.66
C PHE A 389 -33.93 -17.22 11.96
N VAL A 390 -33.99 -16.54 10.80
CA VAL A 390 -35.21 -16.46 10.00
C VAL A 390 -35.70 -17.84 9.58
N GLN A 391 -34.78 -18.71 9.11
CA GLN A 391 -35.13 -20.08 8.72
C GLN A 391 -35.63 -20.94 9.89
N GLU A 392 -35.00 -20.84 11.07
CA GLU A 392 -35.39 -21.62 12.26
C GLU A 392 -36.66 -21.11 12.94
N ASN A 393 -37.05 -19.85 12.68
CA ASN A 393 -38.16 -19.17 13.35
C ASN A 393 -39.23 -18.66 12.36
N GLU A 394 -39.58 -19.47 11.39
CA GLU A 394 -40.49 -19.12 10.29
C GLU A 394 -41.85 -18.56 10.76
N TYR A 395 -42.30 -18.94 11.96
CA TYR A 395 -43.58 -18.57 12.57
C TYR A 395 -43.47 -17.68 13.81
N ALA A 396 -42.26 -17.21 14.17
CA ALA A 396 -42.07 -16.34 15.34
C ALA A 396 -41.92 -14.87 14.92
N ASP A 397 -42.23 -13.95 15.87
CA ASP A 397 -41.90 -12.54 15.69
C ASP A 397 -40.40 -12.37 15.42
N LYS A 398 -40.07 -11.77 14.27
CA LYS A 398 -38.69 -11.58 13.80
C LYS A 398 -38.19 -10.20 14.22
N ASP A 399 -38.27 -9.94 15.53
CA ASP A 399 -37.80 -8.67 16.09
C ASP A 399 -36.43 -8.81 16.76
N LYS A 400 -35.90 -7.66 17.15
CA LYS A 400 -34.60 -7.53 17.84
C LYS A 400 -34.51 -8.41 19.07
N GLU A 401 -35.53 -8.42 19.91
CA GLU A 401 -35.48 -9.11 21.20
C GLU A 401 -35.51 -10.63 21.00
N THR A 402 -36.33 -11.08 20.09
CA THR A 402 -36.42 -12.50 19.72
C THR A 402 -35.09 -13.01 19.12
N PHE A 403 -34.45 -12.25 18.25
CA PHE A 403 -33.13 -12.59 17.71
C PHE A 403 -32.05 -12.66 18.81
N ILE A 404 -31.97 -11.64 19.66
CA ILE A 404 -31.04 -11.62 20.79
C ILE A 404 -31.25 -12.82 21.71
N ASN A 405 -32.51 -13.13 22.04
CA ASN A 405 -32.85 -14.27 22.88
C ASN A 405 -32.53 -15.62 22.20
N TRP A 406 -32.71 -15.74 20.90
CA TRP A 406 -32.30 -16.92 20.13
C TRP A 406 -30.78 -17.15 20.21
N LEU A 407 -29.96 -16.11 20.01
CA LEU A 407 -28.48 -16.24 20.14
C LEU A 407 -28.04 -16.56 21.56
N LYS A 408 -28.66 -15.95 22.58
CA LYS A 408 -28.34 -16.23 24.01
C LYS A 408 -28.60 -17.68 24.41
N ARG A 409 -29.50 -18.37 23.73
CA ARG A 409 -29.80 -19.80 23.98
C ARG A 409 -28.78 -20.76 23.35
N LYS A 410 -27.97 -20.29 22.38
CA LYS A 410 -26.95 -21.10 21.74
C LYS A 410 -25.70 -21.21 22.64
N SER A 411 -25.16 -22.39 22.82
CA SER A 411 -23.88 -22.56 23.49
C SER A 411 -22.72 -22.05 22.60
N SER A 412 -21.61 -21.70 23.22
CA SER A 412 -20.40 -21.29 22.47
C SER A 412 -19.88 -22.39 21.54
N THR A 413 -20.09 -23.66 21.91
CA THR A 413 -19.75 -24.83 21.08
C THR A 413 -20.65 -24.92 19.85
N GLU A 414 -21.97 -24.68 20.00
CA GLU A 414 -22.90 -24.64 18.85
C GLU A 414 -22.58 -23.53 17.88
N ILE A 415 -22.34 -22.31 18.38
CA ILE A 415 -21.94 -21.18 17.53
C ILE A 415 -20.62 -21.46 16.80
N THR A 416 -19.62 -22.00 17.50
CA THR A 416 -18.33 -22.36 16.88
C THR A 416 -18.50 -23.46 15.81
N LYS A 417 -19.36 -24.46 16.07
CA LYS A 417 -19.64 -25.51 15.09
C LYS A 417 -20.36 -24.94 13.87
N LEU A 418 -21.35 -24.08 14.07
CA LEU A 418 -22.05 -23.39 12.97
C LEU A 418 -21.08 -22.57 12.11
N PHE A 419 -20.12 -21.89 12.74
CA PHE A 419 -19.07 -21.17 12.01
C PHE A 419 -18.23 -22.10 11.13
N VAL A 420 -17.76 -23.22 11.68
CA VAL A 420 -16.92 -24.16 10.93
C VAL A 420 -17.69 -24.79 9.78
N ASP A 421 -18.94 -25.19 10.01
CA ASP A 421 -19.80 -25.81 9.00
C ASP A 421 -20.11 -24.81 7.87
N TRP A 422 -20.51 -23.58 8.22
CA TRP A 422 -20.73 -22.50 7.27
C TRP A 422 -19.45 -22.17 6.48
N PHE A 423 -18.30 -22.06 7.15
CA PHE A 423 -17.04 -21.73 6.51
C PHE A 423 -16.63 -22.79 5.47
N ARG A 424 -16.83 -24.07 5.76
CA ARG A 424 -16.56 -25.19 4.84
C ARG A 424 -17.50 -25.19 3.64
N GLU A 425 -18.74 -24.83 3.85
CA GLU A 425 -19.74 -24.76 2.79
C GLU A 425 -19.44 -23.62 1.81
N TYR A 426 -19.17 -22.42 2.32
CA TYR A 426 -18.98 -21.21 1.50
C TYR A 426 -17.55 -21.00 1.03
N TYR A 427 -16.56 -21.56 1.73
CA TYR A 427 -15.13 -21.41 1.43
C TYR A 427 -14.39 -22.76 1.40
N PRO A 428 -14.75 -23.70 0.48
CA PRO A 428 -14.24 -25.08 0.48
C PRO A 428 -12.72 -25.17 0.25
N HIS A 429 -12.11 -24.14 -0.34
CA HIS A 429 -10.67 -24.08 -0.60
C HIS A 429 -9.85 -23.48 0.56
N MET A 430 -10.49 -23.08 1.64
CA MET A 430 -9.86 -22.47 2.80
C MET A 430 -10.01 -23.36 4.04
N THR A 431 -9.02 -23.31 4.93
CA THR A 431 -9.07 -24.09 6.17
C THR A 431 -9.74 -23.29 7.29
N ALA A 432 -10.83 -23.80 7.82
CA ALA A 432 -11.46 -23.26 9.02
C ALA A 432 -10.83 -23.88 10.28
N TYR A 433 -10.37 -23.04 11.20
CA TYR A 433 -9.89 -23.48 12.51
C TYR A 433 -11.01 -23.40 13.53
N GLN A 434 -11.18 -24.47 14.33
CA GLN A 434 -12.26 -24.61 15.31
C GLN A 434 -12.36 -23.42 16.30
N ASN A 435 -11.24 -22.79 16.65
CA ASN A 435 -11.21 -21.68 17.58
C ASN A 435 -11.19 -20.30 16.91
N GLN A 436 -11.15 -20.22 15.58
CA GLN A 436 -10.97 -18.98 14.83
C GLN A 436 -12.01 -17.90 15.21
N PHE A 437 -13.29 -18.26 15.22
CA PHE A 437 -14.36 -17.32 15.56
C PHE A 437 -14.33 -16.91 17.03
N ARG A 438 -13.98 -17.85 17.93
CA ARG A 438 -13.79 -17.56 19.36
C ARG A 438 -12.64 -16.59 19.60
N ASP A 439 -11.53 -16.79 18.91
CA ASP A 439 -10.35 -15.93 19.02
C ASP A 439 -10.64 -14.53 18.45
N TYR A 440 -11.41 -14.44 17.38
CA TYR A 440 -11.91 -13.18 16.86
C TYR A 440 -12.75 -12.42 17.89
N LEU A 441 -13.77 -13.07 18.46
CA LEU A 441 -14.63 -12.45 19.48
C LEU A 441 -13.83 -11.96 20.69
N LYS A 442 -12.85 -12.76 21.14
CA LYS A 442 -11.99 -12.39 22.26
C LYS A 442 -11.03 -11.24 21.93
N LYS A 443 -10.34 -11.31 20.80
CA LYS A 443 -9.27 -10.33 20.44
C LYS A 443 -9.83 -9.01 19.97
N VAL A 444 -10.94 -9.02 19.21
CA VAL A 444 -11.48 -7.82 18.57
C VAL A 444 -12.56 -7.15 19.43
N HIS A 445 -13.35 -7.94 20.16
CA HIS A 445 -14.53 -7.45 20.89
C HIS A 445 -14.48 -7.73 22.39
N ASP A 446 -13.39 -8.30 22.90
CA ASP A 446 -13.23 -8.72 24.32
C ASP A 446 -14.37 -9.61 24.83
N ILE A 447 -14.96 -10.41 23.93
CA ILE A 447 -16.06 -11.31 24.25
C ILE A 447 -15.53 -12.72 24.46
N SER A 448 -15.61 -13.23 25.70
CA SER A 448 -15.21 -14.59 26.07
C SER A 448 -16.42 -15.42 26.53
N PRO A 449 -16.40 -16.76 26.27
CA PRO A 449 -17.48 -17.61 26.74
C PRO A 449 -17.55 -17.62 28.27
N THR A 450 -18.74 -17.35 28.80
CA THR A 450 -19.04 -17.42 30.23
C THR A 450 -20.01 -18.57 30.52
N THR A 451 -20.06 -19.07 31.76
CA THR A 451 -21.05 -20.08 32.16
C THR A 451 -22.43 -19.42 32.24
N GLY A 452 -23.30 -19.82 31.33
CA GLY A 452 -24.69 -19.38 31.27
C GLY A 452 -25.67 -20.56 31.37
N ARG A 453 -26.96 -20.26 31.42
CA ARG A 453 -28.02 -21.25 31.41
C ARG A 453 -28.60 -21.37 30.01
N VAL A 454 -28.53 -22.57 29.41
CA VAL A 454 -29.03 -22.86 28.06
C VAL A 454 -30.20 -23.84 28.15
N LEU A 455 -31.28 -23.56 27.44
CA LEU A 455 -32.42 -24.44 27.34
C LEU A 455 -32.11 -25.59 26.35
N VAL A 456 -32.17 -26.83 26.85
CA VAL A 456 -31.99 -28.04 26.03
C VAL A 456 -33.19 -28.92 26.22
N GLY A 457 -34.08 -28.95 25.24
CA GLY A 457 -35.41 -29.51 25.38
C GLY A 457 -36.20 -28.70 26.43
N ASN A 458 -36.81 -29.39 27.39
CA ASN A 458 -37.57 -28.76 28.49
C ASN A 458 -36.73 -28.49 29.75
N LYS A 459 -35.38 -28.67 29.69
CA LYS A 459 -34.50 -28.49 30.86
C LYS A 459 -33.47 -27.37 30.62
N THR A 460 -33.31 -26.51 31.60
CA THR A 460 -32.26 -25.50 31.61
C THR A 460 -30.99 -26.08 32.24
N ILE A 461 -29.94 -26.16 31.46
CA ILE A 461 -28.63 -26.71 31.91
C ILE A 461 -27.53 -25.67 31.82
N PRO A 462 -26.53 -25.67 32.72
CA PRO A 462 -25.41 -24.78 32.63
C PRO A 462 -24.51 -25.17 31.45
N ARG A 463 -24.21 -24.20 30.56
CA ARG A 463 -23.26 -24.34 29.44
C ARG A 463 -22.46 -23.07 29.24
N LYS A 464 -21.31 -23.16 28.61
CA LYS A 464 -20.57 -21.98 28.17
C LYS A 464 -21.28 -21.32 26.98
N THR A 465 -21.60 -20.02 27.09
CA THR A 465 -22.23 -19.21 26.06
C THR A 465 -21.44 -17.94 25.85
N PHE A 466 -21.60 -17.30 24.71
CA PHE A 466 -21.09 -15.93 24.49
C PHE A 466 -22.04 -14.88 25.09
N GLY A 467 -23.27 -15.27 25.42
CA GLY A 467 -24.24 -14.46 26.15
C GLY A 467 -24.72 -13.21 25.41
N GLU A 468 -25.20 -12.26 26.20
CA GLU A 468 -25.74 -10.99 25.69
C GLU A 468 -24.73 -10.10 24.97
N PRO A 469 -23.45 -10.00 25.38
CA PRO A 469 -22.47 -9.18 24.65
C PRO A 469 -22.35 -9.58 23.19
N PHE A 470 -22.27 -10.88 22.89
CA PHE A 470 -22.22 -11.34 21.51
C PHE A 470 -23.55 -11.12 20.76
N ALA A 471 -24.67 -11.37 21.41
CA ALA A 471 -25.98 -11.19 20.78
C ALA A 471 -26.23 -9.71 20.40
N ARG A 472 -25.82 -8.76 21.24
CA ARG A 472 -25.89 -7.33 20.93
C ARG A 472 -24.91 -6.91 19.83
N LEU A 473 -23.69 -7.46 19.84
CA LEU A 473 -22.72 -7.25 18.77
C LEU A 473 -23.28 -7.74 17.43
N ALA A 474 -23.81 -8.96 17.39
CA ALA A 474 -24.39 -9.54 16.17
C ALA A 474 -25.55 -8.68 15.65
N TYR A 475 -26.45 -8.25 16.51
CA TYR A 475 -27.53 -7.35 16.14
C TYR A 475 -27.02 -6.03 15.53
N ASN A 476 -26.04 -5.39 16.17
CA ASN A 476 -25.48 -4.13 15.66
C ASN A 476 -24.82 -4.28 14.29
N ILE A 477 -24.07 -5.39 14.08
CA ILE A 477 -23.44 -5.71 12.79
C ILE A 477 -24.50 -5.91 11.71
N ILE A 478 -25.58 -6.60 12.01
CA ILE A 478 -26.69 -6.83 11.10
C ILE A 478 -27.35 -5.48 10.77
N LYS A 479 -27.71 -4.71 11.79
CA LYS A 479 -28.31 -3.37 11.60
C LYS A 479 -27.48 -2.45 10.71
N GLU A 480 -26.16 -2.43 10.88
CA GLU A 480 -25.25 -1.66 10.02
C GLU A 480 -25.25 -2.10 8.54
N SER A 481 -25.76 -3.28 8.24
CA SER A 481 -25.76 -3.86 6.89
C SER A 481 -27.04 -3.58 6.12
N TYR A 482 -28.06 -3.06 6.79
CA TYR A 482 -29.34 -2.68 6.19
C TYR A 482 -29.55 -1.16 6.27
N SER A 483 -30.13 -0.60 5.21
CA SER A 483 -30.48 0.83 5.15
C SER A 483 -31.73 1.17 6.00
N ASP A 484 -32.62 0.21 6.17
CA ASP A 484 -33.84 0.32 6.98
C ASP A 484 -33.99 -0.90 7.92
N GLU A 485 -34.37 -0.67 9.19
CA GLU A 485 -34.64 -1.73 10.15
C GLU A 485 -35.78 -2.68 9.70
N LYS A 486 -36.68 -2.21 8.82
CA LYS A 486 -37.76 -3.02 8.26
C LYS A 486 -37.28 -4.13 7.32
N GLU A 487 -36.12 -3.95 6.68
CA GLU A 487 -35.53 -4.97 5.82
C GLU A 487 -34.80 -6.09 6.62
N MET A 488 -34.50 -5.83 7.89
CA MET A 488 -33.89 -6.85 8.76
C MET A 488 -34.86 -8.00 9.03
N PHE A 489 -34.27 -9.17 9.19
CA PHE A 489 -34.99 -10.41 9.51
C PHE A 489 -35.99 -10.87 8.44
N GLY A 490 -35.83 -10.42 7.18
CA GLY A 490 -36.67 -10.83 6.06
C GLY A 490 -38.15 -10.41 6.19
N ALA A 491 -38.39 -9.29 6.87
CA ALA A 491 -39.74 -8.69 6.87
C ALA A 491 -40.05 -8.23 5.45
N GLU A 492 -40.84 -9.00 4.70
CA GLU A 492 -41.44 -8.53 3.48
C GLU A 492 -42.25 -7.27 3.78
N ILE A 493 -42.03 -6.20 3.02
CA ILE A 493 -42.93 -5.05 2.99
C ILE A 493 -44.22 -5.56 2.35
N ILE A 494 -45.17 -6.00 3.17
CA ILE A 494 -46.56 -6.13 2.72
C ILE A 494 -47.04 -4.68 2.61
N GLU A 495 -46.85 -4.07 1.45
CA GLU A 495 -47.60 -2.89 1.09
C GLU A 495 -49.07 -3.32 1.03
N ASP A 496 -49.80 -2.93 2.07
CA ASP A 496 -51.26 -3.09 2.13
C ASP A 496 -51.90 -2.14 1.10
N GLU A 497 -51.99 -2.59 -0.15
CA GLU A 497 -52.68 -1.87 -1.23
C GLU A 497 -54.20 -1.80 -1.03
N SER A 498 -54.74 -2.04 0.16
CA SER A 498 -56.17 -2.07 0.42
C SER A 498 -56.72 -0.83 1.16
N LEU A 499 -56.14 0.35 0.91
CA LEU A 499 -56.67 1.61 1.41
C LEU A 499 -56.60 2.73 0.36
N TYR A 500 -57.22 2.51 -0.82
CA TYR A 500 -57.74 3.55 -1.67
C TYR A 500 -59.03 3.08 -2.39
#